data_8e6a5c196ba1b9f43737ece5af06e06f
#
_entry.id   8e6a5c196ba1b9f43737ece5af06e06f
#
_cell.length_a   1.000
_cell.length_b   1.000
_cell.length_c   1.000
_cell.angle_alpha   90.00
_cell.angle_beta   90.00
_cell.angle_gamma   90.00
#
_symmetry.space_group_name_H-M   'P 1'
#
loop_
_entity.id
_entity.type
_entity.pdbx_description
1 polymer ?
#
loop_
_entity_poly.entity_id
_entity_poly.type
_entity_poly.pdbx_seq_one_letter_code
_entity_poly.pdbx_strand_id
1 'polypeptide(L)'
;MYKRQVYVNKMDTMGADFFRCIKMLHDRLHANGVAIQLPIGQEDTFRGIVDLVDMNAEVYYDDMGNDMRTEPIPEDMREQAEEYRNILVEAVAENDEALMEKYLEGEEITREELKAAIRKETIANTLVPVVCGSSYKNRGVQKLLDAIVDYMPAPTDVEDIKGVNPETEEQETRPSSDDAPFAALAFKIATDPFVGKLAYFRVYSGKVEAGTTVYNSVKDNKERMGRILQMHSNHRKDIDCCYAGDIAAVVGLKNTTTGDTLCDENHPIILESMKFPEPVIRVAIEPKTKAGNEKMGIALAKLAEEDPTFKTYTDEETGQTIIAGMGELHLEIIVDRLLREFKVEANVGAPQVAYRETIRKEANQETKYARQSGGKGQYGHVKIKIEPNEPGKGYEFVNAIVGGAIPKEYIPAIDNGIQGAMKSGVLAGYPVVDVKVTLWDGSYHEVDSSEMAFSIAGSMAFKDAMRKADPIITEPIMKVAVIVPDEYLGDVIGDLNARRGQIQGMEAMAGTQRVNAFVPLAQMFGYATDLRSKTQGRGQYVMEPSHYEPVPKNIADQIIAGRTKG
;
A
#
# COMPACT_ATOMS: atom_id res chain seq x y z
N MET A 1 2.66 -5.08 -15.88
CA MET A 1 2.48 -6.48 -15.41
C MET A 1 2.40 -7.37 -16.64
N TYR A 2 3.36 -8.26 -16.83
CA TYR A 2 3.41 -9.13 -17.99
C TYR A 2 2.53 -10.36 -17.73
N LYS A 3 1.53 -10.58 -18.60
CA LYS A 3 0.70 -11.78 -18.60
C LYS A 3 1.30 -12.73 -19.60
N ARG A 4 1.91 -13.81 -19.14
CA ARG A 4 2.63 -14.71 -20.05
C ARG A 4 1.86 -15.98 -20.35
N GLN A 5 0.95 -16.39 -19.48
CA GLN A 5 0.09 -17.56 -19.67
C GLN A 5 -1.21 -17.38 -18.86
N VAL A 6 -2.29 -17.92 -19.37
CA VAL A 6 -3.59 -17.95 -18.69
C VAL A 6 -4.06 -19.39 -18.50
N TYR A 7 -4.45 -19.73 -17.28
CA TYR A 7 -5.13 -20.98 -16.97
C TYR A 7 -6.58 -20.71 -16.58
N VAL A 8 -7.51 -21.14 -17.42
CA VAL A 8 -8.95 -21.05 -17.15
C VAL A 8 -9.33 -22.20 -16.22
N ASN A 9 -9.37 -21.89 -14.92
CA ASN A 9 -9.66 -22.85 -13.87
C ASN A 9 -11.15 -23.02 -13.62
N LYS A 10 -11.52 -24.07 -12.86
CA LYS A 10 -12.89 -24.37 -12.45
C LYS A 10 -13.82 -24.69 -13.63
N MET A 11 -13.30 -25.36 -14.65
CA MET A 11 -14.10 -25.76 -15.82
C MET A 11 -15.23 -26.73 -15.48
N ASP A 12 -15.19 -27.35 -14.30
CA ASP A 12 -16.19 -28.23 -13.71
C ASP A 12 -17.31 -27.53 -12.94
N THR A 13 -17.29 -26.20 -12.85
CA THR A 13 -18.24 -25.42 -12.06
C THR A 13 -19.35 -24.86 -12.94
N MET A 14 -20.57 -24.76 -12.42
CA MET A 14 -21.70 -24.16 -13.11
C MET A 14 -21.38 -22.75 -13.63
N GLY A 15 -21.70 -22.47 -14.89
CA GLY A 15 -21.40 -21.20 -15.56
C GLY A 15 -19.98 -21.10 -16.12
N ALA A 16 -19.19 -22.17 -16.09
CA ALA A 16 -17.87 -22.20 -16.72
C ALA A 16 -17.99 -22.07 -18.24
N ASP A 17 -17.26 -21.11 -18.82
CA ASP A 17 -17.24 -20.85 -20.26
C ASP A 17 -15.82 -20.40 -20.66
N PHE A 18 -15.10 -21.31 -21.28
CA PHE A 18 -13.73 -21.11 -21.74
C PHE A 18 -13.64 -20.03 -22.84
N PHE A 19 -14.51 -20.07 -23.80
CA PHE A 19 -14.47 -19.17 -24.96
C PHE A 19 -14.81 -17.72 -24.55
N ARG A 20 -15.74 -17.55 -23.61
CA ARG A 20 -16.04 -16.28 -23.02
C ARG A 20 -14.83 -15.71 -22.28
N CYS A 21 -14.05 -16.55 -21.58
CA CYS A 21 -12.82 -16.11 -20.93
C CYS A 21 -11.80 -15.59 -21.94
N ILE A 22 -11.58 -16.28 -23.07
CA ILE A 22 -10.70 -15.80 -24.15
C ILE A 22 -11.18 -14.46 -24.69
N LYS A 23 -12.47 -14.35 -25.00
CA LYS A 23 -13.05 -13.08 -25.45
C LYS A 23 -12.82 -11.95 -24.44
N MET A 24 -12.96 -12.22 -23.14
CA MET A 24 -12.70 -11.21 -22.10
C MET A 24 -11.21 -10.82 -22.01
N LEU A 25 -10.28 -11.72 -22.33
CA LEU A 25 -8.85 -11.38 -22.43
C LEU A 25 -8.62 -10.33 -23.51
N HIS A 26 -9.24 -10.48 -24.68
CA HIS A 26 -9.16 -9.51 -25.76
C HIS A 26 -9.90 -8.21 -25.42
N ASP A 27 -11.18 -8.27 -25.05
CA ASP A 27 -12.06 -7.11 -24.92
C ASP A 27 -11.70 -6.22 -23.71
N ARG A 28 -11.33 -6.82 -22.58
CA ARG A 28 -11.13 -6.09 -21.32
C ARG A 28 -9.67 -5.88 -20.96
N LEU A 29 -8.79 -6.77 -21.38
CA LEU A 29 -7.38 -6.74 -21.00
C LEU A 29 -6.46 -6.41 -22.16
N HIS A 30 -7.01 -6.31 -23.40
CA HIS A 30 -6.28 -6.07 -24.63
C HIS A 30 -5.04 -6.99 -24.76
N ALA A 31 -5.22 -8.25 -24.31
CA ALA A 31 -4.20 -9.27 -24.35
C ALA A 31 -4.49 -10.24 -25.50
N ASN A 32 -3.48 -10.58 -26.30
CA ASN A 32 -3.58 -11.56 -27.38
C ASN A 32 -3.61 -12.98 -26.80
N GLY A 33 -4.76 -13.37 -26.23
CA GLY A 33 -4.98 -14.68 -25.64
C GLY A 33 -5.32 -15.71 -26.69
N VAL A 34 -4.44 -16.69 -26.91
CA VAL A 34 -4.63 -17.74 -27.92
C VAL A 34 -4.75 -19.09 -27.23
N ALA A 35 -5.80 -19.85 -27.58
CA ALA A 35 -5.98 -21.18 -27.03
C ALA A 35 -4.91 -22.14 -27.57
N ILE A 36 -4.22 -22.83 -26.67
CA ILE A 36 -3.37 -24.00 -27.02
C ILE A 36 -4.01 -25.31 -26.57
N GLN A 37 -5.16 -25.22 -25.91
CA GLN A 37 -5.99 -26.34 -25.48
C GLN A 37 -7.46 -25.97 -25.60
N LEU A 38 -8.33 -26.97 -25.78
CA LEU A 38 -9.79 -26.84 -25.71
C LEU A 38 -10.35 -27.77 -24.63
N PRO A 39 -11.40 -27.35 -23.89
CA PRO A 39 -12.05 -28.24 -22.92
C PRO A 39 -12.89 -29.29 -23.60
N ILE A 40 -12.84 -30.53 -23.09
CA ILE A 40 -13.78 -31.62 -23.47
C ILE A 40 -14.93 -31.62 -22.49
N GLY A 41 -16.07 -31.08 -22.91
CA GLY A 41 -17.21 -30.81 -22.04
C GLY A 41 -17.06 -29.53 -21.24
N GLN A 42 -18.09 -29.23 -20.48
CA GLN A 42 -18.11 -28.07 -19.56
C GLN A 42 -18.95 -28.40 -18.32
N GLU A 43 -18.73 -27.68 -17.23
CA GLU A 43 -19.45 -27.93 -15.98
C GLU A 43 -19.33 -29.40 -15.54
N ASP A 44 -20.44 -30.05 -15.21
CA ASP A 44 -20.47 -31.45 -14.77
C ASP A 44 -19.96 -32.44 -15.85
N THR A 45 -20.00 -32.05 -17.14
CA THR A 45 -19.50 -32.88 -18.24
C THR A 45 -18.03 -32.70 -18.57
N PHE A 46 -17.34 -31.77 -17.86
CA PHE A 46 -15.91 -31.55 -18.07
C PHE A 46 -15.09 -32.77 -17.67
N ARG A 47 -14.51 -33.45 -18.68
CA ARG A 47 -13.79 -34.73 -18.52
C ARG A 47 -12.37 -34.75 -19.05
N GLY A 48 -11.93 -33.66 -19.74
CA GLY A 48 -10.60 -33.65 -20.34
C GLY A 48 -10.33 -32.41 -21.15
N ILE A 49 -9.23 -32.45 -21.89
CA ILE A 49 -8.76 -31.37 -22.75
C ILE A 49 -8.32 -31.92 -24.09
N VAL A 50 -8.50 -31.15 -25.15
CA VAL A 50 -7.85 -31.34 -26.44
C VAL A 50 -6.58 -30.52 -26.46
N ASP A 51 -5.45 -31.12 -26.75
CA ASP A 51 -4.16 -30.46 -26.96
C ASP A 51 -4.04 -30.05 -28.42
N LEU A 52 -4.03 -28.76 -28.71
CA LEU A 52 -3.95 -28.23 -30.07
C LEU A 52 -2.54 -28.27 -30.66
N VAL A 53 -1.54 -28.46 -29.85
CA VAL A 53 -0.14 -28.61 -30.31
C VAL A 53 0.13 -30.05 -30.74
N ASP A 54 -0.30 -31.01 -29.94
CA ASP A 54 -0.11 -32.44 -30.21
C ASP A 54 -1.26 -33.08 -30.99
N MET A 55 -2.37 -32.35 -31.17
CA MET A 55 -3.61 -32.80 -31.85
C MET A 55 -4.11 -34.15 -31.31
N ASN A 56 -4.19 -34.24 -30.01
CA ASN A 56 -4.72 -35.39 -29.27
C ASN A 56 -5.63 -34.91 -28.11
N ALA A 57 -6.23 -35.86 -27.40
CA ALA A 57 -7.08 -35.58 -26.25
C ALA A 57 -6.50 -36.25 -25.00
N GLU A 58 -6.52 -35.51 -23.88
CA GLU A 58 -6.21 -36.02 -22.54
C GLU A 58 -7.51 -36.16 -21.75
N VAL A 59 -7.95 -37.40 -21.56
CA VAL A 59 -9.23 -37.73 -20.93
C VAL A 59 -9.02 -38.35 -19.56
N TYR A 60 -9.80 -37.87 -18.57
CA TYR A 60 -9.73 -38.34 -17.19
C TYR A 60 -10.90 -39.28 -16.89
N TYR A 61 -10.57 -40.44 -16.35
CA TYR A 61 -11.51 -41.54 -16.07
C TYR A 61 -11.86 -41.70 -14.60
N ASP A 62 -11.24 -40.89 -13.74
CA ASP A 62 -11.53 -40.85 -12.31
C ASP A 62 -11.85 -39.42 -11.82
N ASP A 63 -12.46 -39.33 -10.65
CA ASP A 63 -12.87 -38.02 -10.07
C ASP A 63 -11.69 -37.19 -9.52
N MET A 64 -10.54 -37.81 -9.31
CA MET A 64 -9.35 -37.17 -8.72
C MET A 64 -8.24 -36.87 -9.74
N GLY A 65 -8.50 -37.11 -11.02
CA GLY A 65 -7.56 -36.82 -12.10
C GLY A 65 -6.26 -37.63 -12.08
N ASN A 66 -6.28 -38.84 -11.52
CA ASN A 66 -5.13 -39.73 -11.46
C ASN A 66 -5.07 -40.69 -12.65
N ASP A 67 -6.22 -41.11 -13.21
CA ASP A 67 -6.31 -41.94 -14.43
C ASP A 67 -6.50 -41.04 -15.64
N MET A 68 -5.40 -40.49 -16.14
CA MET A 68 -5.34 -39.68 -17.36
C MET A 68 -4.85 -40.53 -18.52
N ARG A 69 -5.58 -40.52 -19.67
CA ARG A 69 -5.22 -41.27 -20.88
C ARG A 69 -5.19 -40.36 -22.08
N THR A 70 -4.15 -40.53 -22.90
CA THR A 70 -4.03 -39.86 -24.18
C THR A 70 -4.81 -40.65 -25.24
N GLU A 71 -5.73 -40.00 -25.91
CA GLU A 71 -6.66 -40.60 -26.90
C GLU A 71 -6.75 -39.73 -28.14
N PRO A 72 -7.28 -40.28 -29.27
CA PRO A 72 -7.65 -39.44 -30.41
C PRO A 72 -8.70 -38.39 -30.02
N ILE A 73 -8.67 -37.23 -30.69
CA ILE A 73 -9.68 -36.17 -30.50
C ILE A 73 -11.07 -36.75 -30.74
N PRO A 74 -12.06 -36.52 -29.86
CA PRO A 74 -13.45 -36.91 -30.06
C PRO A 74 -13.99 -36.42 -31.41
N GLU A 75 -14.74 -37.27 -32.11
CA GLU A 75 -15.20 -36.98 -33.48
C GLU A 75 -16.01 -35.68 -33.57
N ASP A 76 -16.82 -35.41 -32.56
CA ASP A 76 -17.64 -34.20 -32.42
C ASP A 76 -16.84 -32.92 -32.15
N MET A 77 -15.56 -33.03 -31.79
CA MET A 77 -14.67 -31.89 -31.55
C MET A 77 -13.60 -31.72 -32.64
N ARG A 78 -13.51 -32.63 -33.61
CA ARG A 78 -12.41 -32.61 -34.60
C ARG A 78 -12.40 -31.31 -35.41
N GLU A 79 -13.54 -30.91 -35.98
CA GLU A 79 -13.66 -29.69 -36.76
C GLU A 79 -13.27 -28.43 -35.94
N GLN A 80 -13.75 -28.34 -34.71
CA GLN A 80 -13.40 -27.24 -33.80
C GLN A 80 -11.90 -27.25 -33.44
N ALA A 81 -11.33 -28.43 -33.21
CA ALA A 81 -9.90 -28.55 -32.92
C ALA A 81 -9.03 -28.11 -34.12
N GLU A 82 -9.41 -28.45 -35.33
CA GLU A 82 -8.74 -28.03 -36.56
C GLU A 82 -8.86 -26.52 -36.78
N GLU A 83 -10.04 -25.93 -36.53
CA GLU A 83 -10.25 -24.49 -36.59
C GLU A 83 -9.34 -23.75 -35.60
N TYR A 84 -9.35 -24.15 -34.32
CA TYR A 84 -8.52 -23.51 -33.30
C TYR A 84 -7.03 -23.79 -33.48
N ARG A 85 -6.66 -24.92 -34.04
CA ARG A 85 -5.28 -25.19 -34.47
C ARG A 85 -4.84 -24.19 -35.55
N ASN A 86 -5.67 -23.90 -36.54
CA ASN A 86 -5.35 -22.91 -37.57
C ASN A 86 -5.21 -21.51 -36.98
N ILE A 87 -6.12 -21.11 -36.09
CA ILE A 87 -6.01 -19.83 -35.35
C ILE A 87 -4.68 -19.74 -34.59
N LEU A 88 -4.27 -20.81 -33.92
CA LEU A 88 -2.98 -20.86 -33.20
C LEU A 88 -1.81 -20.72 -34.18
N VAL A 89 -1.82 -21.42 -35.31
CA VAL A 89 -0.77 -21.37 -36.33
C VAL A 89 -0.67 -19.95 -36.93
N GLU A 90 -1.81 -19.35 -37.29
CA GLU A 90 -1.84 -17.96 -37.78
C GLU A 90 -1.24 -17.00 -36.77
N ALA A 91 -1.65 -17.09 -35.48
CA ALA A 91 -1.19 -16.19 -34.44
C ALA A 91 0.32 -16.24 -34.23
N VAL A 92 0.97 -17.41 -34.36
CA VAL A 92 2.43 -17.52 -34.24
C VAL A 92 3.15 -17.15 -35.54
N ALA A 93 2.54 -17.37 -36.69
CA ALA A 93 3.11 -17.02 -37.98
C ALA A 93 3.15 -15.50 -38.24
N GLU A 94 2.22 -14.74 -37.70
CA GLU A 94 2.19 -13.27 -37.85
C GLU A 94 3.52 -12.58 -37.50
N ASN A 95 4.30 -13.13 -36.58
CA ASN A 95 5.54 -12.56 -36.11
C ASN A 95 6.80 -13.37 -36.47
N ASP A 96 6.65 -14.37 -37.33
CA ASP A 96 7.76 -15.23 -37.79
C ASP A 96 7.71 -15.43 -39.32
N GLU A 97 8.64 -14.78 -40.05
CA GLU A 97 8.66 -14.79 -41.51
C GLU A 97 8.78 -16.19 -42.09
N ALA A 98 9.57 -17.08 -41.47
CA ALA A 98 9.75 -18.45 -41.97
C ALA A 98 8.49 -19.31 -41.81
N LEU A 99 7.77 -19.14 -40.68
CA LEU A 99 6.51 -19.81 -40.43
C LEU A 99 5.38 -19.23 -41.29
N MET A 100 5.41 -17.93 -41.55
CA MET A 100 4.45 -17.26 -42.44
C MET A 100 4.59 -17.77 -43.88
N GLU A 101 5.81 -17.94 -44.38
CA GLU A 101 6.07 -18.49 -45.72
C GLU A 101 5.52 -19.92 -45.84
N LYS A 102 5.84 -20.80 -44.89
CA LYS A 102 5.30 -22.16 -44.81
C LYS A 102 3.77 -22.18 -44.77
N TYR A 103 3.19 -21.34 -43.92
CA TYR A 103 1.74 -21.25 -43.79
C TYR A 103 1.06 -20.83 -45.10
N LEU A 104 1.60 -19.84 -45.82
CA LEU A 104 1.08 -19.35 -47.09
C LEU A 104 1.25 -20.38 -48.24
N GLU A 105 2.35 -21.14 -48.21
CA GLU A 105 2.60 -22.22 -49.19
C GLU A 105 1.82 -23.51 -48.90
N GLY A 106 1.15 -23.57 -47.74
CA GLY A 106 0.40 -24.76 -47.33
C GLY A 106 1.30 -25.93 -46.88
N GLU A 107 2.54 -25.62 -46.51
CA GLU A 107 3.45 -26.62 -45.95
C GLU A 107 3.10 -26.94 -44.48
N GLU A 108 3.37 -28.17 -44.08
CA GLU A 108 3.12 -28.61 -42.71
C GLU A 108 4.10 -27.96 -41.74
N ILE A 109 3.57 -27.25 -40.73
CA ILE A 109 4.35 -26.76 -39.60
C ILE A 109 4.47 -27.88 -38.56
N THR A 110 5.68 -28.31 -38.33
CA THR A 110 5.98 -29.41 -37.38
C THR A 110 5.65 -29.01 -35.93
N ARG A 111 5.45 -30.00 -35.09
CA ARG A 111 5.21 -29.82 -33.65
C ARG A 111 6.32 -29.01 -32.97
N GLU A 112 7.56 -29.32 -33.30
CA GLU A 112 8.76 -28.67 -32.74
C GLU A 112 8.82 -27.19 -33.14
N GLU A 113 8.56 -26.89 -34.39
CA GLU A 113 8.50 -25.51 -34.91
C GLU A 113 7.38 -24.69 -34.21
N LEU A 114 6.19 -25.30 -34.07
CA LEU A 114 5.08 -24.66 -33.38
C LEU A 114 5.38 -24.40 -31.92
N LYS A 115 5.95 -25.37 -31.19
CA LYS A 115 6.37 -25.19 -29.81
C LYS A 115 7.43 -24.08 -29.65
N ALA A 116 8.42 -24.05 -30.52
CA ALA A 116 9.46 -23.02 -30.51
C ALA A 116 8.87 -21.62 -30.77
N ALA A 117 7.91 -21.51 -31.71
CA ALA A 117 7.23 -20.27 -32.02
C ALA A 117 6.35 -19.77 -30.84
N ILE A 118 5.51 -20.66 -30.27
CA ILE A 118 4.72 -20.30 -29.07
C ILE A 118 5.60 -19.82 -27.95
N ARG A 119 6.74 -20.48 -27.69
CA ARG A 119 7.71 -20.06 -26.67
C ARG A 119 8.29 -18.67 -26.96
N LYS A 120 8.74 -18.44 -28.19
CA LYS A 120 9.31 -17.17 -28.65
C LYS A 120 8.32 -16.02 -28.43
N GLU A 121 7.07 -16.19 -28.90
CA GLU A 121 6.03 -15.20 -28.77
C GLU A 121 5.58 -14.99 -27.31
N THR A 122 5.56 -16.05 -26.50
CA THR A 122 5.28 -15.96 -25.06
C THR A 122 6.37 -15.18 -24.32
N ILE A 123 7.65 -15.40 -24.65
CA ILE A 123 8.78 -14.67 -24.08
C ILE A 123 8.72 -13.18 -24.50
N ALA A 124 8.40 -12.90 -25.76
CA ALA A 124 8.21 -11.54 -26.27
C ALA A 124 6.94 -10.86 -25.73
N ASN A 125 6.02 -11.62 -25.13
CA ASN A 125 4.71 -11.18 -24.64
C ASN A 125 3.78 -10.65 -25.76
N THR A 126 3.95 -11.11 -26.96
CA THR A 126 3.11 -10.84 -28.13
C THR A 126 1.93 -11.80 -28.22
N LEU A 127 2.10 -13.02 -27.70
CA LEU A 127 1.07 -14.05 -27.56
C LEU A 127 0.98 -14.50 -26.10
N VAL A 128 -0.25 -14.77 -25.65
CA VAL A 128 -0.54 -15.30 -24.30
C VAL A 128 -1.22 -16.66 -24.47
N PRO A 129 -0.51 -17.79 -24.27
CA PRO A 129 -1.11 -19.11 -24.38
C PRO A 129 -2.17 -19.32 -23.31
N VAL A 130 -3.34 -19.82 -23.73
CA VAL A 130 -4.47 -20.09 -22.85
C VAL A 130 -4.68 -21.58 -22.74
N VAL A 131 -4.66 -22.07 -21.51
CA VAL A 131 -4.92 -23.47 -21.12
C VAL A 131 -6.11 -23.54 -20.19
N CYS A 132 -6.69 -24.71 -19.99
CA CYS A 132 -7.88 -24.90 -19.17
C CYS A 132 -7.83 -26.15 -18.30
N GLY A 133 -8.69 -26.16 -17.26
CA GLY A 133 -8.80 -27.32 -16.39
C GLY A 133 -9.61 -27.08 -15.12
N SER A 134 -9.55 -28.03 -14.21
CA SER A 134 -10.05 -27.97 -12.85
C SER A 134 -8.98 -28.41 -11.87
N SER A 135 -8.35 -27.46 -11.21
CA SER A 135 -7.29 -27.74 -10.23
C SER A 135 -7.79 -28.55 -9.05
N TYR A 136 -9.05 -28.34 -8.63
CA TYR A 136 -9.65 -29.08 -7.51
C TYR A 136 -9.80 -30.58 -7.83
N LYS A 137 -10.17 -30.91 -9.10
CA LYS A 137 -10.29 -32.28 -9.57
C LYS A 137 -9.00 -32.80 -10.22
N ASN A 138 -7.89 -32.05 -10.14
CA ASN A 138 -6.62 -32.37 -10.77
C ASN A 138 -6.73 -32.70 -12.29
N ARG A 139 -7.67 -32.10 -12.98
CA ARG A 139 -7.89 -32.29 -14.43
C ARG A 139 -7.28 -31.11 -15.21
N GLY A 140 -6.37 -31.38 -16.14
CA GLY A 140 -5.63 -30.38 -16.91
C GLY A 140 -4.42 -29.78 -16.20
N VAL A 141 -4.12 -30.17 -14.96
CA VAL A 141 -2.98 -29.65 -14.18
C VAL A 141 -1.64 -30.15 -14.73
N GLN A 142 -1.57 -31.41 -15.15
CA GLN A 142 -0.37 -32.01 -15.74
C GLN A 142 0.06 -31.22 -16.98
N LYS A 143 -0.87 -30.97 -17.89
CA LYS A 143 -0.61 -30.22 -19.11
C LYS A 143 -0.38 -28.71 -18.87
N LEU A 144 -0.91 -28.15 -17.79
CA LEU A 144 -0.51 -26.80 -17.34
C LEU A 144 0.96 -26.76 -16.92
N LEU A 145 1.44 -27.77 -16.18
CA LEU A 145 2.84 -27.85 -15.78
C LEU A 145 3.77 -28.05 -16.98
N ASP A 146 3.38 -28.89 -17.94
CA ASP A 146 4.11 -29.05 -19.20
C ASP A 146 4.18 -27.73 -19.98
N ALA A 147 3.07 -26.99 -20.08
CA ALA A 147 3.01 -25.70 -20.76
C ALA A 147 3.88 -24.63 -20.08
N ILE A 148 4.02 -24.66 -18.73
CA ILE A 148 4.95 -23.80 -18.00
C ILE A 148 6.40 -24.13 -18.39
N VAL A 149 6.77 -25.41 -18.45
CA VAL A 149 8.11 -25.83 -18.83
C VAL A 149 8.41 -25.51 -20.29
N ASP A 150 7.45 -25.77 -21.19
CA ASP A 150 7.63 -25.58 -22.62
C ASP A 150 7.69 -24.09 -23.03
N TYR A 151 6.82 -23.23 -22.46
CA TYR A 151 6.57 -21.88 -22.99
C TYR A 151 6.99 -20.72 -22.09
N MET A 152 7.11 -20.94 -20.77
CA MET A 152 7.50 -19.83 -19.88
C MET A 152 9.01 -19.57 -19.95
N PRO A 153 9.44 -18.29 -19.84
CA PRO A 153 10.86 -17.94 -19.89
C PRO A 153 11.62 -18.50 -18.69
N ALA A 154 12.79 -19.05 -18.92
CA ALA A 154 13.80 -19.25 -17.90
C ALA A 154 14.48 -17.91 -17.52
N PRO A 155 15.17 -17.80 -16.39
CA PRO A 155 15.93 -16.60 -16.04
C PRO A 155 16.93 -16.14 -17.11
N THR A 156 17.45 -17.07 -17.91
CA THR A 156 18.38 -16.84 -19.03
C THR A 156 17.71 -16.41 -20.33
N ASP A 157 16.39 -16.50 -20.44
CA ASP A 157 15.62 -16.09 -21.62
C ASP A 157 15.15 -14.62 -21.56
N VAL A 158 15.32 -13.96 -20.43
CA VAL A 158 14.91 -12.57 -20.21
C VAL A 158 16.13 -11.66 -20.11
N GLU A 159 15.90 -10.33 -20.29
CA GLU A 159 16.96 -9.36 -20.10
C GLU A 159 17.57 -9.45 -18.69
N ASP A 160 18.85 -9.12 -18.62
CA ASP A 160 19.59 -8.99 -17.37
C ASP A 160 18.89 -8.04 -16.42
N ILE A 161 18.91 -8.36 -15.12
CA ILE A 161 18.27 -7.51 -14.12
C ILE A 161 18.99 -6.16 -14.03
N LYS A 162 18.23 -5.09 -14.06
CA LYS A 162 18.71 -3.72 -13.91
C LYS A 162 18.64 -3.28 -12.45
N GLY A 163 19.60 -2.49 -12.03
CA GLY A 163 19.65 -1.89 -10.71
C GLY A 163 20.45 -0.60 -10.74
N VAL A 164 20.57 0.03 -9.59
CA VAL A 164 21.31 1.27 -9.41
C VAL A 164 22.41 1.03 -8.38
N ASN A 165 23.61 1.42 -8.70
CA ASN A 165 24.72 1.40 -7.74
C ASN A 165 24.46 2.49 -6.67
N PRO A 166 24.38 2.14 -5.37
CA PRO A 166 24.06 3.12 -4.32
C PRO A 166 25.15 4.17 -4.07
N GLU A 167 26.39 3.92 -4.51
CA GLU A 167 27.52 4.83 -4.31
C GLU A 167 27.70 5.80 -5.49
N THR A 168 27.50 5.32 -6.72
CA THR A 168 27.71 6.12 -7.94
C THR A 168 26.44 6.65 -8.56
N GLU A 169 25.27 6.14 -8.12
CA GLU A 169 23.93 6.41 -8.70
C GLU A 169 23.79 6.01 -10.17
N GLU A 170 24.75 5.26 -10.70
CA GLU A 170 24.72 4.77 -12.08
C GLU A 170 23.87 3.50 -12.22
N GLN A 171 23.24 3.35 -13.37
CA GLN A 171 22.53 2.12 -13.70
C GLN A 171 23.51 1.00 -14.05
N GLU A 172 23.33 -0.15 -13.42
CA GLU A 172 24.08 -1.37 -13.67
C GLU A 172 23.15 -2.53 -14.02
N THR A 173 23.69 -3.54 -14.69
CA THR A 173 22.99 -4.80 -14.96
C THR A 173 23.71 -5.97 -14.31
N ARG A 174 22.96 -7.01 -13.97
CA ARG A 174 23.50 -8.27 -13.46
C ARG A 174 22.96 -9.43 -14.31
N PRO A 175 23.84 -10.22 -14.94
CA PRO A 175 23.45 -11.39 -15.71
C PRO A 175 22.97 -12.52 -14.79
N SER A 176 22.03 -13.33 -15.28
CA SER A 176 21.60 -14.54 -14.59
C SER A 176 22.66 -15.65 -14.74
N SER A 177 23.74 -15.54 -13.98
CA SER A 177 24.90 -16.46 -13.98
C SER A 177 25.40 -16.68 -12.56
N ASP A 178 25.77 -17.92 -12.23
CA ASP A 178 26.33 -18.31 -10.93
C ASP A 178 27.71 -17.69 -10.66
N ASP A 179 28.45 -17.35 -11.73
CA ASP A 179 29.78 -16.76 -11.66
C ASP A 179 29.77 -15.23 -11.52
N ALA A 180 28.60 -14.60 -11.64
CA ALA A 180 28.44 -13.17 -11.47
C ALA A 180 28.42 -12.76 -9.98
N PRO A 181 28.65 -11.47 -9.65
CA PRO A 181 28.47 -10.99 -8.28
C PRO A 181 27.06 -11.26 -7.76
N PHE A 182 26.96 -11.71 -6.51
CA PHE A 182 25.67 -12.04 -5.89
C PHE A 182 24.74 -10.82 -5.81
N ALA A 183 23.50 -10.99 -6.27
CA ALA A 183 22.42 -10.05 -6.06
C ALA A 183 21.07 -10.78 -5.98
N ALA A 184 20.31 -10.48 -4.94
CA ALA A 184 19.02 -11.09 -4.66
C ALA A 184 18.03 -10.05 -4.11
N LEU A 185 16.73 -10.26 -4.36
CA LEU A 185 15.64 -9.43 -3.84
C LEU A 185 14.89 -10.20 -2.77
N ALA A 186 14.79 -9.64 -1.57
CA ALA A 186 13.90 -10.11 -0.52
C ALA A 186 12.45 -9.65 -0.85
N PHE A 187 11.63 -10.55 -1.38
CA PHE A 187 10.31 -10.19 -1.91
C PHE A 187 9.14 -10.47 -0.96
N LYS A 188 9.38 -11.22 0.12
CA LYS A 188 8.35 -11.53 1.12
C LYS A 188 8.98 -11.83 2.48
N ILE A 189 8.41 -11.25 3.53
CA ILE A 189 8.69 -11.63 4.91
C ILE A 189 7.51 -12.46 5.45
N ALA A 190 7.79 -13.49 6.22
CA ALA A 190 6.80 -14.26 6.95
C ALA A 190 7.30 -14.55 8.36
N THR A 191 6.38 -14.62 9.32
CA THR A 191 6.70 -15.04 10.69
C THR A 191 6.32 -16.50 10.87
N ASP A 192 7.28 -17.31 11.22
CA ASP A 192 7.08 -18.72 11.52
C ASP A 192 7.15 -18.95 13.04
N PRO A 193 6.19 -19.72 13.63
CA PRO A 193 6.15 -19.94 15.08
C PRO A 193 7.38 -20.62 15.66
N PHE A 194 8.13 -21.37 14.84
CA PHE A 194 9.26 -22.20 15.29
C PHE A 194 10.62 -21.60 14.97
N VAL A 195 10.77 -20.99 13.78
CA VAL A 195 12.05 -20.44 13.34
C VAL A 195 12.10 -18.91 13.35
N GLY A 196 10.96 -18.26 13.66
CA GLY A 196 10.86 -16.81 13.72
C GLY A 196 10.72 -16.19 12.34
N LYS A 197 11.47 -15.11 12.08
CA LYS A 197 11.41 -14.37 10.83
C LYS A 197 12.02 -15.16 9.68
N LEU A 198 11.22 -15.38 8.63
CA LEU A 198 11.62 -15.94 7.35
C LEU A 198 11.61 -14.84 6.29
N ALA A 199 12.74 -14.63 5.63
CA ALA A 199 12.81 -13.76 4.46
C ALA A 199 12.89 -14.61 3.19
N TYR A 200 11.87 -14.55 2.35
CA TYR A 200 11.89 -15.18 1.03
C TYR A 200 12.62 -14.27 0.06
N PHE A 201 13.58 -14.84 -0.66
CA PHE A 201 14.40 -14.11 -1.59
C PHE A 201 14.54 -14.86 -2.92
N ARG A 202 14.73 -14.10 -4.00
CA ARG A 202 15.08 -14.61 -5.32
C ARG A 202 16.48 -14.17 -5.68
N VAL A 203 17.34 -15.12 -6.05
CA VAL A 203 18.66 -14.83 -6.58
C VAL A 203 18.54 -14.44 -8.05
N TYR A 204 19.01 -13.26 -8.40
CA TYR A 204 19.05 -12.78 -9.79
C TYR A 204 20.40 -12.99 -10.43
N SER A 205 21.48 -12.92 -9.67
CA SER A 205 22.83 -13.20 -10.15
C SER A 205 23.70 -13.78 -9.03
N GLY A 206 24.74 -14.48 -9.41
CA GLY A 206 25.66 -15.12 -8.48
C GLY A 206 25.03 -16.27 -7.70
N LYS A 207 25.70 -16.66 -6.65
CA LYS A 207 25.27 -17.69 -5.69
C LYS A 207 25.52 -17.25 -4.27
N VAL A 208 24.80 -17.85 -3.33
CA VAL A 208 24.95 -17.57 -1.89
C VAL A 208 24.93 -18.88 -1.09
N GLU A 209 25.85 -19.02 -0.16
CA GLU A 209 25.96 -20.19 0.73
C GLU A 209 25.38 -19.85 2.12
N ALA A 210 24.82 -20.86 2.77
CA ALA A 210 24.35 -20.73 4.14
C ALA A 210 25.53 -20.36 5.09
N GLY A 211 25.24 -19.42 6.01
CA GLY A 211 26.26 -18.95 6.97
C GLY A 211 27.13 -17.79 6.48
N THR A 212 27.05 -17.40 5.19
CA THR A 212 27.81 -16.26 4.64
C THR A 212 27.21 -14.92 5.07
N THR A 213 28.01 -13.87 4.97
CA THR A 213 27.58 -12.49 5.18
C THR A 213 27.30 -11.83 3.83
N VAL A 214 26.16 -11.17 3.73
CA VAL A 214 25.75 -10.38 2.57
C VAL A 214 25.50 -8.93 2.97
N TYR A 215 25.48 -8.04 2.00
CA TYR A 215 25.24 -6.62 2.19
C TYR A 215 23.81 -6.28 1.79
N ASN A 216 23.06 -5.64 2.68
CA ASN A 216 21.76 -5.02 2.38
C ASN A 216 22.02 -3.59 1.91
N SER A 217 22.00 -3.39 0.61
CA SER A 217 22.33 -2.11 -0.04
C SER A 217 21.26 -1.03 0.14
N VAL A 218 20.03 -1.41 0.51
CA VAL A 218 18.94 -0.45 0.77
C VAL A 218 19.08 0.17 2.17
N LYS A 219 19.57 -0.62 3.15
CA LYS A 219 19.68 -0.20 4.55
C LYS A 219 21.11 0.03 5.01
N ASP A 220 22.07 -0.07 4.11
CA ASP A 220 23.51 0.12 4.39
C ASP A 220 23.96 -0.69 5.59
N ASN A 221 23.70 -1.99 5.58
CA ASN A 221 24.15 -2.87 6.65
C ASN A 221 24.51 -4.28 6.17
N LYS A 222 25.32 -4.97 6.97
CA LYS A 222 25.68 -6.37 6.74
C LYS A 222 24.73 -7.29 7.50
N GLU A 223 24.29 -8.34 6.82
CA GLU A 223 23.40 -9.36 7.38
C GLU A 223 23.99 -10.75 7.15
N ARG A 224 23.75 -11.65 8.08
CA ARG A 224 24.21 -13.04 7.94
C ARG A 224 23.09 -13.91 7.41
N MET A 225 23.33 -14.57 6.28
CA MET A 225 22.48 -15.63 5.73
C MET A 225 22.59 -16.86 6.64
N GLY A 226 21.71 -16.96 7.62
CA GLY A 226 21.76 -18.06 8.58
C GLY A 226 21.53 -19.42 7.91
N ARG A 227 20.38 -20.03 8.13
CA ARG A 227 19.95 -21.24 7.42
C ARG A 227 19.18 -20.85 6.18
N ILE A 228 19.51 -21.47 5.05
CA ILE A 228 18.74 -21.32 3.80
C ILE A 228 17.80 -22.52 3.67
N LEU A 229 16.55 -22.26 3.37
CA LEU A 229 15.47 -23.24 3.33
C LEU A 229 14.80 -23.26 1.95
N GLN A 230 14.71 -24.45 1.37
CA GLN A 230 13.79 -24.70 0.29
C GLN A 230 12.41 -25.00 0.86
N MET A 231 11.44 -24.18 0.50
CA MET A 231 10.07 -24.27 1.02
C MET A 231 9.17 -25.03 0.05
N HIS A 232 8.42 -25.97 0.58
CA HIS A 232 7.38 -26.70 -0.15
C HIS A 232 6.14 -26.81 0.75
N SER A 233 5.13 -26.00 0.49
CA SER A 233 3.99 -25.80 1.40
C SER A 233 4.50 -25.38 2.80
N ASN A 234 4.18 -26.14 3.84
CA ASN A 234 4.69 -25.97 5.21
C ASN A 234 5.93 -26.86 5.53
N HIS A 235 6.43 -27.60 4.54
CA HIS A 235 7.67 -28.39 4.68
C HIS A 235 8.88 -27.53 4.39
N ARG A 236 9.93 -27.74 5.17
CA ARG A 236 11.21 -27.02 5.08
C ARG A 236 12.32 -28.03 4.86
N LYS A 237 13.18 -27.76 3.90
CA LYS A 237 14.38 -28.53 3.63
C LYS A 237 15.57 -27.57 3.67
N ASP A 238 16.53 -27.84 4.54
CA ASP A 238 17.77 -27.07 4.55
C ASP A 238 18.55 -27.33 3.25
N ILE A 239 19.09 -26.24 2.70
CA ILE A 239 19.99 -26.29 1.53
C ILE A 239 21.22 -25.46 1.83
N ASP A 240 22.36 -25.91 1.30
CA ASP A 240 23.65 -25.30 1.58
C ASP A 240 23.95 -24.09 0.69
N CYS A 241 23.38 -24.06 -0.52
CA CYS A 241 23.63 -23.03 -1.52
C CYS A 241 22.38 -22.73 -2.35
N CYS A 242 22.22 -21.47 -2.77
CA CYS A 242 21.26 -21.01 -3.77
C CYS A 242 22.00 -20.40 -4.96
N TYR A 243 21.50 -20.67 -6.14
CA TYR A 243 22.06 -20.27 -7.44
C TYR A 243 21.22 -19.21 -8.14
N ALA A 244 21.76 -18.62 -9.21
CA ALA A 244 21.06 -17.65 -10.02
C ALA A 244 19.73 -18.23 -10.56
N GLY A 245 18.61 -17.53 -10.32
CA GLY A 245 17.25 -17.96 -10.66
C GLY A 245 16.49 -18.66 -9.54
N ASP A 246 17.16 -19.15 -8.50
CA ASP A 246 16.53 -19.84 -7.38
C ASP A 246 15.68 -18.91 -6.50
N ILE A 247 14.65 -19.50 -5.90
CA ILE A 247 13.85 -18.91 -4.85
C ILE A 247 13.98 -19.76 -3.59
N ALA A 248 14.35 -19.12 -2.49
CA ALA A 248 14.47 -19.78 -1.19
C ALA A 248 14.01 -18.86 -0.05
N ALA A 249 13.98 -19.40 1.15
CA ALA A 249 13.77 -18.62 2.37
C ALA A 249 15.04 -18.68 3.24
N VAL A 250 15.31 -17.61 3.97
CA VAL A 250 16.44 -17.54 4.89
C VAL A 250 15.98 -17.18 6.29
N VAL A 251 16.59 -17.81 7.28
CA VAL A 251 16.44 -17.50 8.71
C VAL A 251 17.65 -16.70 9.18
N GLY A 252 17.41 -15.70 10.01
CA GLY A 252 18.48 -14.97 10.68
C GLY A 252 18.71 -13.54 10.21
N LEU A 253 18.04 -13.09 9.15
CA LEU A 253 18.06 -11.67 8.74
C LEU A 253 17.26 -10.84 9.74
N LYS A 254 17.90 -9.87 10.36
CA LYS A 254 17.28 -9.06 11.43
C LYS A 254 16.60 -7.80 10.88
N ASN A 255 17.29 -7.10 9.99
CA ASN A 255 16.88 -5.78 9.51
C ASN A 255 16.24 -5.81 8.12
N THR A 256 16.42 -6.89 7.37
CA THR A 256 15.87 -7.03 6.01
C THR A 256 14.35 -7.01 6.02
N THR A 257 13.74 -6.21 5.15
CA THR A 257 12.30 -6.10 4.92
C THR A 257 11.95 -6.43 3.48
N THR A 258 10.66 -6.55 3.18
CA THR A 258 10.18 -6.79 1.82
C THR A 258 10.59 -5.65 0.89
N GLY A 259 11.23 -5.98 -0.22
CA GLY A 259 11.75 -5.02 -1.20
C GLY A 259 13.24 -4.72 -1.05
N ASP A 260 13.90 -5.20 0.02
CA ASP A 260 15.33 -4.97 0.20
C ASP A 260 16.17 -5.82 -0.76
N THR A 261 17.28 -5.27 -1.20
CA THR A 261 18.29 -5.97 -2.01
C THR A 261 19.40 -6.51 -1.12
N LEU A 262 19.74 -7.77 -1.31
CA LEU A 262 20.89 -8.43 -0.69
C LEU A 262 21.93 -8.70 -1.77
N CYS A 263 23.16 -8.23 -1.60
CA CYS A 263 24.20 -8.34 -2.63
C CYS A 263 25.61 -8.56 -2.06
N ASP A 264 26.58 -8.71 -2.96
CA ASP A 264 28.00 -8.67 -2.63
C ASP A 264 28.39 -7.25 -2.22
N GLU A 265 29.09 -7.11 -1.10
CA GLU A 265 29.55 -5.81 -0.58
C GLU A 265 30.51 -5.09 -1.53
N ASN A 266 31.35 -5.84 -2.27
CA ASN A 266 32.30 -5.24 -3.19
C ASN A 266 31.67 -4.83 -4.52
N HIS A 267 30.43 -5.27 -4.79
CA HIS A 267 29.67 -4.97 -6.00
C HIS A 267 28.25 -4.56 -5.60
N PRO A 268 28.08 -3.44 -4.88
CA PRO A 268 26.80 -3.04 -4.36
C PRO A 268 25.84 -2.65 -5.49
N ILE A 269 24.59 -3.09 -5.38
CA ILE A 269 23.52 -2.76 -6.30
C ILE A 269 22.19 -2.70 -5.54
N ILE A 270 21.33 -1.77 -5.91
CA ILE A 270 19.92 -1.76 -5.50
C ILE A 270 19.10 -2.18 -6.70
N LEU A 271 18.47 -3.35 -6.61
CA LEU A 271 17.54 -3.83 -7.61
C LEU A 271 16.25 -3.00 -7.57
N GLU A 272 15.46 -3.05 -8.63
CA GLU A 272 14.20 -2.30 -8.69
C GLU A 272 13.33 -2.60 -7.45
N SER A 273 13.02 -1.55 -6.68
CA SER A 273 12.20 -1.68 -5.48
C SER A 273 10.73 -1.95 -5.84
N MET A 274 10.10 -2.87 -5.12
CA MET A 274 8.66 -3.10 -5.25
C MET A 274 7.89 -1.88 -4.74
N LYS A 275 7.00 -1.34 -5.58
CA LYS A 275 6.08 -0.26 -5.17
C LYS A 275 4.80 -0.88 -4.63
N PHE A 276 4.56 -0.66 -3.35
CA PHE A 276 3.32 -1.08 -2.69
C PHE A 276 2.31 0.06 -2.72
N PRO A 277 1.01 -0.24 -2.92
CA PRO A 277 -0.03 0.78 -2.83
C PRO A 277 -0.16 1.29 -1.39
N GLU A 278 -0.45 2.58 -1.26
CA GLU A 278 -0.71 3.17 0.05
C GLU A 278 -2.04 2.66 0.63
N PRO A 279 -2.10 2.45 1.96
CA PRO A 279 -3.31 2.03 2.64
C PRO A 279 -4.46 3.02 2.44
N VAL A 280 -5.66 2.49 2.19
CA VAL A 280 -6.87 3.25 1.87
C VAL A 280 -7.78 3.47 3.08
N ILE A 281 -7.75 2.54 4.04
CA ILE A 281 -8.58 2.59 5.25
C ILE A 281 -7.70 2.71 6.48
N ARG A 282 -8.16 3.51 7.44
CA ARG A 282 -7.53 3.71 8.73
C ARG A 282 -8.55 3.52 9.83
N VAL A 283 -8.18 2.79 10.88
CA VAL A 283 -9.00 2.59 12.07
C VAL A 283 -8.14 2.71 13.32
N ALA A 284 -8.74 3.15 14.42
CA ALA A 284 -8.09 3.10 15.72
C ALA A 284 -8.22 1.70 16.31
N ILE A 285 -7.17 1.22 16.98
CA ILE A 285 -7.16 -0.07 17.67
C ILE A 285 -6.70 0.11 19.11
N GLU A 286 -7.42 -0.50 20.03
CA GLU A 286 -7.11 -0.46 21.46
C GLU A 286 -7.18 -1.86 22.05
N PRO A 287 -6.22 -2.30 22.87
CA PRO A 287 -6.32 -3.59 23.53
C PRO A 287 -7.39 -3.55 24.60
N LYS A 288 -8.13 -4.65 24.78
CA LYS A 288 -9.17 -4.74 25.82
C LYS A 288 -8.61 -4.69 27.24
N THR A 289 -7.33 -4.95 27.42
CA THR A 289 -6.66 -4.95 28.74
C THR A 289 -5.37 -4.14 28.69
N LYS A 290 -5.02 -3.47 29.80
CA LYS A 290 -3.74 -2.71 29.92
C LYS A 290 -2.51 -3.58 29.69
N ALA A 291 -2.52 -4.84 30.13
CA ALA A 291 -1.44 -5.81 29.89
C ALA A 291 -1.29 -6.21 28.41
N GLY A 292 -2.33 -5.97 27.60
CA GLY A 292 -2.32 -6.21 26.16
C GLY A 292 -1.54 -5.17 25.33
N ASN A 293 -1.26 -3.99 25.88
CA ASN A 293 -0.65 -2.89 25.13
C ASN A 293 0.73 -3.24 24.54
N GLU A 294 1.63 -3.75 25.38
CA GLU A 294 2.98 -4.12 24.94
C GLU A 294 2.93 -5.29 23.93
N LYS A 295 2.11 -6.31 24.24
CA LYS A 295 1.91 -7.44 23.32
C LYS A 295 1.32 -7.01 21.99
N MET A 296 0.37 -6.08 21.99
CA MET A 296 -0.24 -5.54 20.79
C MET A 296 0.78 -4.80 19.93
N GLY A 297 1.62 -3.94 20.53
CA GLY A 297 2.68 -3.23 19.81
C GLY A 297 3.65 -4.18 19.12
N ILE A 298 4.12 -5.22 19.80
CA ILE A 298 5.01 -6.26 19.24
C ILE A 298 4.32 -7.03 18.10
N ALA A 299 3.07 -7.40 18.30
CA ALA A 299 2.31 -8.16 17.31
C ALA A 299 2.04 -7.33 16.04
N LEU A 300 1.62 -6.07 16.19
CA LEU A 300 1.39 -5.16 15.07
C LEU A 300 2.69 -4.88 14.28
N ALA A 301 3.81 -4.71 14.97
CA ALA A 301 5.11 -4.54 14.32
C ALA A 301 5.48 -5.75 13.46
N LYS A 302 5.29 -6.98 13.96
CA LYS A 302 5.52 -8.20 13.19
C LYS A 302 4.61 -8.32 11.98
N LEU A 303 3.31 -7.99 12.13
CA LEU A 303 2.36 -8.01 11.02
C LEU A 303 2.72 -6.96 9.95
N ALA A 304 3.20 -5.79 10.35
CA ALA A 304 3.68 -4.76 9.42
C ALA A 304 4.99 -5.16 8.71
N GLU A 305 5.84 -5.98 9.32
CA GLU A 305 7.00 -6.55 8.64
C GLU A 305 6.62 -7.57 7.56
N GLU A 306 5.53 -8.33 7.79
CA GLU A 306 5.03 -9.32 6.83
C GLU A 306 4.31 -8.70 5.64
N ASP A 307 3.53 -7.65 5.88
CA ASP A 307 2.67 -7.02 4.89
C ASP A 307 3.03 -5.54 4.69
N PRO A 308 3.73 -5.20 3.61
CA PRO A 308 4.10 -3.81 3.31
C PRO A 308 2.92 -2.87 3.05
N THR A 309 1.72 -3.42 2.78
CA THR A 309 0.49 -2.64 2.58
C THR A 309 -0.26 -2.39 3.90
N PHE A 310 0.20 -2.99 4.99
CA PHE A 310 -0.28 -2.76 6.34
C PHE A 310 0.66 -1.80 7.07
N LYS A 311 0.12 -0.72 7.61
CA LYS A 311 0.88 0.24 8.42
C LYS A 311 0.27 0.35 9.81
N THR A 312 1.12 0.56 10.81
CA THR A 312 0.72 0.85 12.17
C THR A 312 1.57 1.98 12.74
N TYR A 313 0.94 2.91 13.42
CA TYR A 313 1.62 4.04 14.05
C TYR A 313 0.76 4.59 15.19
N THR A 314 1.39 5.35 16.08
CA THR A 314 0.68 6.12 17.08
C THR A 314 0.44 7.52 16.50
N ASP A 315 -0.82 7.93 16.47
CA ASP A 315 -1.17 9.29 16.08
C ASP A 315 -0.68 10.27 17.17
N GLU A 316 0.19 11.19 16.79
CA GLU A 316 0.85 12.10 17.75
C GLU A 316 -0.13 13.10 18.38
N GLU A 317 -1.24 13.39 17.70
CA GLU A 317 -2.21 14.39 18.16
C GLU A 317 -3.28 13.77 19.06
N THR A 318 -3.71 12.55 18.76
CA THR A 318 -4.77 11.88 19.52
C THR A 318 -4.22 10.86 20.52
N GLY A 319 -2.97 10.44 20.35
CA GLY A 319 -2.33 9.37 21.15
C GLY A 319 -2.88 7.97 20.85
N GLN A 320 -3.76 7.83 19.86
CA GLN A 320 -4.34 6.55 19.50
C GLN A 320 -3.38 5.70 18.66
N THR A 321 -3.40 4.39 18.85
CA THR A 321 -2.76 3.47 17.90
C THR A 321 -3.66 3.31 16.69
N ILE A 322 -3.14 3.65 15.52
CA ILE A 322 -3.82 3.55 14.24
C ILE A 322 -3.26 2.36 13.47
N ILE A 323 -4.17 1.59 12.86
CA ILE A 323 -3.85 0.60 11.85
C ILE A 323 -4.45 1.02 10.53
N ALA A 324 -3.67 0.85 9.46
CA ALA A 324 -4.06 1.24 8.11
C ALA A 324 -3.84 0.09 7.13
N GLY A 325 -4.78 -0.13 6.23
CA GLY A 325 -4.77 -1.25 5.28
C GLY A 325 -5.56 -0.98 4.00
N MET A 326 -5.56 -1.96 3.12
CA MET A 326 -6.14 -1.87 1.77
C MET A 326 -7.68 -1.99 1.73
N GLY A 327 -8.31 -2.33 2.84
CA GLY A 327 -9.76 -2.48 2.92
C GLY A 327 -10.20 -3.06 4.26
N GLU A 328 -11.52 -3.07 4.51
CA GLU A 328 -12.10 -3.57 5.76
C GLU A 328 -11.72 -5.03 6.01
N LEU A 329 -11.92 -5.90 5.02
CA LEU A 329 -11.55 -7.31 5.13
C LEU A 329 -10.07 -7.52 5.47
N HIS A 330 -9.19 -6.68 4.91
CA HIS A 330 -7.76 -6.71 5.23
C HIS A 330 -7.52 -6.44 6.71
N LEU A 331 -8.11 -5.36 7.24
CA LEU A 331 -7.97 -5.00 8.66
C LEU A 331 -8.66 -5.99 9.59
N GLU A 332 -9.81 -6.56 9.21
CA GLU A 332 -10.47 -7.64 9.95
C GLU A 332 -9.58 -8.88 10.07
N ILE A 333 -8.89 -9.27 9.00
CA ILE A 333 -7.93 -10.38 9.01
C ILE A 333 -6.75 -10.06 9.94
N ILE A 334 -6.23 -8.83 9.91
CA ILE A 334 -5.15 -8.40 10.82
C ILE A 334 -5.60 -8.52 12.28
N VAL A 335 -6.80 -8.05 12.62
CA VAL A 335 -7.36 -8.13 13.98
C VAL A 335 -7.62 -9.60 14.40
N ASP A 336 -8.11 -10.42 13.49
CA ASP A 336 -8.29 -11.85 13.71
C ASP A 336 -6.94 -12.56 13.95
N ARG A 337 -5.91 -12.22 13.21
CA ARG A 337 -4.55 -12.72 13.43
C ARG A 337 -3.97 -12.27 14.77
N LEU A 338 -4.21 -11.02 15.21
CA LEU A 338 -3.84 -10.56 16.57
C LEU A 338 -4.42 -11.49 17.65
N LEU A 339 -5.70 -11.87 17.51
CA LEU A 339 -6.34 -12.78 18.43
C LEU A 339 -5.80 -14.22 18.34
N ARG A 340 -5.75 -14.79 17.13
CA ARG A 340 -5.41 -16.21 16.94
C ARG A 340 -3.93 -16.52 17.16
N GLU A 341 -3.04 -15.70 16.60
CA GLU A 341 -1.59 -15.95 16.62
C GLU A 341 -0.94 -15.36 17.86
N PHE A 342 -1.31 -14.15 18.26
CA PHE A 342 -0.66 -13.40 19.35
C PHE A 342 -1.43 -13.39 20.67
N LYS A 343 -2.66 -13.93 20.68
CA LYS A 343 -3.55 -13.94 21.87
C LYS A 343 -3.82 -12.54 22.44
N VAL A 344 -3.98 -11.56 21.55
CA VAL A 344 -4.31 -10.17 21.89
C VAL A 344 -5.73 -9.86 21.44
N GLU A 345 -6.61 -9.56 22.38
CA GLU A 345 -7.94 -9.05 22.10
C GLU A 345 -7.91 -7.53 22.00
N ALA A 346 -8.49 -7.00 20.94
CA ALA A 346 -8.54 -5.57 20.68
C ALA A 346 -9.93 -5.11 20.25
N ASN A 347 -10.24 -3.84 20.57
CA ASN A 347 -11.38 -3.11 20.03
C ASN A 347 -10.93 -2.26 18.86
N VAL A 348 -11.76 -2.19 17.84
CA VAL A 348 -11.51 -1.40 16.63
C VAL A 348 -12.61 -0.36 16.49
N GLY A 349 -12.25 0.88 16.16
CA GLY A 349 -13.18 1.99 15.99
C GLY A 349 -12.70 3.03 14.98
N ALA A 350 -13.56 4.01 14.70
CA ALA A 350 -13.14 5.13 13.87
C ALA A 350 -12.04 5.94 14.57
N PRO A 351 -11.01 6.40 13.83
CA PRO A 351 -10.00 7.30 14.38
C PRO A 351 -10.62 8.61 14.85
N GLN A 352 -10.02 9.23 15.86
CA GLN A 352 -10.39 10.59 16.22
C GLN A 352 -9.91 11.55 15.12
N VAL A 353 -10.72 12.58 14.86
CA VAL A 353 -10.35 13.63 13.93
C VAL A 353 -9.43 14.62 14.63
N ALA A 354 -8.31 14.94 14.02
CA ALA A 354 -7.36 15.93 14.52
C ALA A 354 -7.85 17.35 14.22
N TYR A 355 -8.78 17.83 15.02
CA TYR A 355 -9.24 19.21 14.92
C TYR A 355 -8.15 20.18 15.35
N ARG A 356 -8.22 21.42 14.88
CA ARG A 356 -7.34 22.54 15.24
C ARG A 356 -8.17 23.74 15.64
N GLU A 357 -7.57 24.64 16.39
CA GLU A 357 -8.13 25.94 16.70
C GLU A 357 -7.39 27.04 15.94
N THR A 358 -8.09 28.09 15.53
CA THR A 358 -7.49 29.31 14.98
C THR A 358 -8.38 30.51 15.27
N ILE A 359 -7.99 31.69 14.82
CA ILE A 359 -8.73 32.94 15.03
C ILE A 359 -9.14 33.56 13.70
N ARG A 360 -10.22 34.36 13.72
CA ARG A 360 -10.70 35.09 12.54
C ARG A 360 -10.45 36.59 12.59
N LYS A 361 -10.10 37.12 13.76
CA LYS A 361 -9.90 38.56 13.98
C LYS A 361 -8.63 38.82 14.76
N GLU A 362 -8.09 40.01 14.59
CA GLU A 362 -7.03 40.49 15.47
C GLU A 362 -7.56 40.86 16.86
N ALA A 363 -6.73 40.71 17.84
CA ALA A 363 -7.02 41.19 19.21
C ALA A 363 -5.76 41.68 19.90
N ASN A 364 -5.91 42.76 20.67
CA ASN A 364 -4.89 43.25 21.58
C ASN A 364 -5.23 42.83 22.99
N GLN A 365 -4.20 42.40 23.72
CA GLN A 365 -4.32 41.98 25.11
C GLN A 365 -3.17 42.49 25.94
N GLU A 366 -3.52 43.08 27.09
CA GLU A 366 -2.61 43.44 28.15
C GLU A 366 -2.88 42.51 29.34
N THR A 367 -1.84 41.87 29.85
CA THR A 367 -1.96 40.96 31.00
C THR A 367 -0.82 41.18 31.96
N LYS A 368 -1.19 41.41 33.21
CA LYS A 368 -0.28 41.55 34.33
C LYS A 368 -0.43 40.36 35.28
N TYR A 369 0.61 39.55 35.38
CA TYR A 369 0.69 38.51 36.38
C TYR A 369 1.50 39.01 37.57
N ALA A 370 0.82 39.22 38.70
CA ALA A 370 1.46 39.63 39.96
C ALA A 370 0.94 38.74 41.07
N ARG A 371 1.84 38.04 41.75
CA ARG A 371 1.50 37.19 42.90
C ARG A 371 2.54 37.40 44.02
N GLN A 372 2.06 37.62 45.22
CA GLN A 372 2.88 37.75 46.41
C GLN A 372 2.44 36.68 47.42
N SER A 373 3.32 35.75 47.75
CA SER A 373 3.07 34.68 48.72
C SER A 373 4.31 34.53 49.60
N GLY A 374 4.35 35.29 50.71
CA GLY A 374 5.31 35.14 51.80
C GLY A 374 6.79 35.01 51.41
N GLY A 375 7.39 36.03 50.80
CA GLY A 375 8.78 36.04 50.34
C GLY A 375 8.96 36.81 49.05
N LYS A 376 9.84 36.33 48.12
CA LYS A 376 10.05 36.93 46.80
C LYS A 376 8.74 36.84 45.98
N GLY A 377 8.24 37.99 45.51
CA GLY A 377 7.04 38.06 44.66
C GLY A 377 7.27 37.49 43.25
N GLN A 378 6.21 37.37 42.47
CA GLN A 378 6.26 37.05 41.05
C GLN A 378 5.61 38.17 40.25
N TYR A 379 6.30 38.68 39.24
CA TYR A 379 5.79 39.76 38.40
C TYR A 379 6.15 39.55 36.94
N GLY A 380 5.13 39.53 36.06
CA GLY A 380 5.28 39.55 34.62
C GLY A 380 4.15 40.37 33.99
N HIS A 381 4.50 41.35 33.16
CA HIS A 381 3.51 42.19 32.47
C HIS A 381 3.84 42.25 30.99
N VAL A 382 2.87 41.86 30.15
CA VAL A 382 3.03 41.75 28.71
C VAL A 382 1.85 42.38 27.99
N LYS A 383 2.14 43.05 26.88
CA LYS A 383 1.14 43.51 25.92
C LYS A 383 1.40 42.84 24.58
N ILE A 384 0.42 42.07 24.12
CA ILE A 384 0.52 41.33 22.89
C ILE A 384 -0.62 41.71 21.92
N LYS A 385 -0.32 41.60 20.66
CA LYS A 385 -1.31 41.60 19.57
C LYS A 385 -1.30 40.22 18.93
N ILE A 386 -2.45 39.64 18.75
CA ILE A 386 -2.60 38.41 17.96
C ILE A 386 -3.36 38.69 16.67
N GLU A 387 -2.96 38.06 15.58
CA GLU A 387 -3.54 38.22 14.26
C GLU A 387 -3.65 36.86 13.57
N PRO A 388 -4.69 36.61 12.74
CA PRO A 388 -4.71 35.44 11.89
C PRO A 388 -3.50 35.43 10.97
N ASN A 389 -2.84 34.28 10.86
CA ASN A 389 -1.81 34.05 9.85
C ASN A 389 -2.42 33.38 8.61
N GLU A 390 -1.69 33.34 7.49
CA GLU A 390 -2.13 32.62 6.31
C GLU A 390 -2.28 31.12 6.61
N PRO A 391 -3.32 30.45 6.10
CA PRO A 391 -3.52 29.03 6.32
C PRO A 391 -2.26 28.18 5.98
N GLY A 392 -1.83 27.36 6.90
CA GLY A 392 -0.65 26.50 6.76
C GLY A 392 0.69 27.16 7.08
N LYS A 393 0.74 28.46 7.36
CA LYS A 393 1.98 29.14 7.81
C LYS A 393 2.38 28.84 9.25
N GLY A 394 1.44 28.33 10.05
CA GLY A 394 1.69 28.00 11.44
C GLY A 394 1.86 29.21 12.34
N TYR A 395 2.71 29.07 13.35
CA TYR A 395 2.95 30.08 14.37
C TYR A 395 4.08 31.02 13.99
N GLU A 396 3.86 32.33 14.19
CA GLU A 396 4.88 33.37 14.02
C GLU A 396 4.92 34.27 15.27
N PHE A 397 6.11 34.40 15.87
CA PHE A 397 6.34 35.31 17.00
C PHE A 397 7.18 36.52 16.56
N VAL A 398 6.69 37.71 16.82
CA VAL A 398 7.36 38.97 16.51
C VAL A 398 7.66 39.71 17.80
N ASN A 399 8.93 39.97 18.03
CA ASN A 399 9.39 40.85 19.12
C ASN A 399 9.48 42.29 18.61
N ALA A 400 8.57 43.14 19.08
CA ALA A 400 8.50 44.57 18.77
C ALA A 400 8.77 45.45 20.03
N ILE A 401 9.43 44.93 21.06
CA ILE A 401 9.77 45.68 22.26
C ILE A 401 10.76 46.80 21.94
N VAL A 402 10.45 48.00 22.38
CA VAL A 402 11.29 49.19 22.20
C VAL A 402 11.72 49.72 23.58
N GLY A 403 12.93 50.26 23.70
CA GLY A 403 13.41 50.92 24.88
C GLY A 403 13.70 50.02 26.10
N GLY A 404 13.73 48.70 25.94
CA GLY A 404 14.04 47.76 27.01
C GLY A 404 12.89 47.60 28.03
N ALA A 405 11.67 47.87 27.66
CA ALA A 405 10.48 47.73 28.52
C ALA A 405 10.36 46.31 29.13
N ILE A 406 10.83 45.29 28.42
CA ILE A 406 11.05 43.93 28.93
C ILE A 406 12.51 43.55 28.66
N PRO A 407 13.29 43.07 29.65
CA PRO A 407 14.64 42.55 29.42
C PRO A 407 14.66 41.42 28.42
N LYS A 408 15.67 41.39 27.54
CA LYS A 408 15.78 40.41 26.44
C LYS A 408 15.76 38.97 26.90
N GLU A 409 16.27 38.70 28.11
CA GLU A 409 16.32 37.37 28.72
C GLU A 409 14.94 36.75 28.99
N TYR A 410 13.89 37.57 29.18
CA TYR A 410 12.53 37.09 29.46
C TYR A 410 11.68 36.84 28.18
N ILE A 411 12.12 37.36 27.03
CA ILE A 411 11.36 37.22 25.77
C ILE A 411 11.19 35.76 25.36
N PRO A 412 12.23 34.88 25.42
CA PRO A 412 12.03 33.45 25.11
C PRO A 412 11.05 32.77 26.09
N ALA A 413 10.99 33.17 27.33
CA ALA A 413 10.06 32.62 28.31
C ALA A 413 8.60 32.99 27.98
N ILE A 414 8.36 34.22 27.49
CA ILE A 414 7.04 34.68 27.03
C ILE A 414 6.60 33.83 25.84
N ASP A 415 7.47 33.66 24.83
CA ASP A 415 7.21 32.86 23.66
C ASP A 415 6.90 31.40 24.02
N ASN A 416 7.71 30.78 24.89
CA ASN A 416 7.46 29.41 25.37
C ASN A 416 6.12 29.30 26.11
N GLY A 417 5.73 30.31 26.89
CA GLY A 417 4.43 30.35 27.56
C GLY A 417 3.25 30.43 26.57
N ILE A 418 3.39 31.20 25.50
CA ILE A 418 2.42 31.29 24.41
C ILE A 418 2.31 29.96 23.68
N GLN A 419 3.43 29.35 23.28
CA GLN A 419 3.44 28.05 22.59
C GLN A 419 2.84 26.93 23.47
N GLY A 420 3.09 26.96 24.78
CA GLY A 420 2.44 26.04 25.73
C GLY A 420 0.92 26.20 25.77
N ALA A 421 0.43 27.43 25.71
CA ALA A 421 -1.00 27.72 25.63
C ALA A 421 -1.61 27.26 24.27
N MET A 422 -0.87 27.46 23.18
CA MET A 422 -1.27 26.99 21.85
C MET A 422 -1.42 25.47 21.80
N LYS A 423 -0.47 24.72 22.34
CA LYS A 423 -0.52 23.25 22.39
C LYS A 423 -1.72 22.71 23.16
N SER A 424 -2.10 23.38 24.25
CA SER A 424 -3.23 22.97 25.09
C SER A 424 -4.60 23.42 24.58
N GLY A 425 -4.63 24.30 23.58
CA GLY A 425 -5.86 24.89 23.04
C GLY A 425 -6.54 25.87 24.00
N VAL A 426 -7.52 26.60 23.51
CA VAL A 426 -8.24 27.63 24.27
C VAL A 426 -9.75 27.45 24.19
N LEU A 427 -10.29 27.00 23.06
CA LEU A 427 -11.73 26.87 22.80
C LEU A 427 -12.25 25.49 23.21
N ALA A 428 -11.62 24.44 22.74
CA ALA A 428 -12.01 23.05 22.96
C ALA A 428 -10.85 22.11 23.31
N GLY A 429 -9.65 22.66 23.56
CA GLY A 429 -8.46 21.89 23.91
C GLY A 429 -7.75 21.27 22.71
N TYR A 430 -7.94 21.81 21.49
CA TYR A 430 -7.19 21.41 20.31
C TYR A 430 -6.03 22.39 20.06
N PRO A 431 -4.92 21.91 19.47
CA PRO A 431 -3.79 22.77 19.18
C PRO A 431 -4.19 23.97 18.32
N VAL A 432 -3.69 25.17 18.71
CA VAL A 432 -3.90 26.40 17.95
C VAL A 432 -2.86 26.50 16.83
N VAL A 433 -3.30 26.87 15.62
CA VAL A 433 -2.45 27.03 14.44
C VAL A 433 -2.73 28.34 13.73
N ASP A 434 -1.83 28.73 12.82
CA ASP A 434 -1.98 29.88 11.92
C ASP A 434 -2.28 31.19 12.65
N VAL A 435 -1.48 31.49 13.67
CA VAL A 435 -1.57 32.71 14.48
C VAL A 435 -0.22 33.42 14.53
N LYS A 436 -0.24 34.69 14.27
CA LYS A 436 0.89 35.60 14.47
C LYS A 436 0.71 36.36 15.78
N VAL A 437 1.75 36.33 16.63
CA VAL A 437 1.77 37.05 17.90
C VAL A 437 2.87 38.08 17.88
N THR A 438 2.52 39.34 18.14
CA THR A 438 3.44 40.45 18.27
C THR A 438 3.48 40.88 19.72
N LEU A 439 4.64 40.76 20.39
CA LEU A 439 4.93 41.31 21.69
C LEU A 439 5.45 42.73 21.49
N TRP A 440 4.67 43.73 21.88
CA TRP A 440 4.99 45.13 21.55
C TRP A 440 5.27 46.03 22.75
N ASP A 441 4.85 45.67 23.99
CA ASP A 441 5.11 46.43 25.20
C ASP A 441 4.97 45.54 26.43
N GLY A 442 5.36 46.06 27.60
CA GLY A 442 5.23 45.43 28.89
C GLY A 442 5.99 46.15 29.96
N SER A 443 6.15 45.54 31.11
CA SER A 443 7.03 46.07 32.17
C SER A 443 7.57 44.93 33.04
N TYR A 444 8.67 45.18 33.71
CA TYR A 444 9.30 44.24 34.64
C TYR A 444 9.51 44.89 36.00
N HIS A 445 9.77 44.07 37.01
CA HIS A 445 10.13 44.48 38.34
C HIS A 445 11.49 43.86 38.68
N GLU A 446 12.45 44.71 39.13
CA GLU A 446 13.84 44.27 39.30
C GLU A 446 14.02 43.07 40.25
N VAL A 447 13.14 42.93 41.27
CA VAL A 447 13.25 41.86 42.27
C VAL A 447 12.30 40.69 41.99
N ASP A 448 11.08 40.96 41.54
CA ASP A 448 9.99 39.98 41.48
C ASP A 448 9.79 39.39 40.08
N SER A 449 10.47 39.92 39.06
CA SER A 449 10.41 39.34 37.70
C SER A 449 11.26 38.09 37.58
N SER A 450 10.75 37.10 36.83
CA SER A 450 11.43 35.86 36.54
C SER A 450 10.94 35.29 35.21
N GLU A 451 11.71 34.40 34.59
CA GLU A 451 11.29 33.65 33.39
C GLU A 451 9.94 32.94 33.58
N MET A 452 9.74 32.34 34.78
CA MET A 452 8.50 31.66 35.10
C MET A 452 7.31 32.63 35.16
N ALA A 453 7.47 33.80 35.73
CA ALA A 453 6.40 34.80 35.80
C ALA A 453 6.03 35.35 34.43
N PHE A 454 7.02 35.57 33.56
CA PHE A 454 6.77 36.00 32.17
C PHE A 454 6.20 34.88 31.29
N SER A 455 6.59 33.62 31.50
CA SER A 455 5.97 32.49 30.81
C SER A 455 4.48 32.36 31.15
N ILE A 456 4.14 32.50 32.45
CA ILE A 456 2.74 32.50 32.90
C ILE A 456 1.98 33.70 32.30
N ALA A 457 2.57 34.91 32.35
CA ALA A 457 1.96 36.11 31.80
C ALA A 457 1.70 35.98 30.30
N GLY A 458 2.66 35.42 29.53
CA GLY A 458 2.51 35.14 28.10
C GLY A 458 1.40 34.15 27.81
N SER A 459 1.35 33.04 28.56
CA SER A 459 0.28 32.03 28.43
C SER A 459 -1.11 32.61 28.72
N MET A 460 -1.23 33.40 29.80
CA MET A 460 -2.50 34.05 30.16
C MET A 460 -2.93 35.06 29.10
N ALA A 461 -2.00 35.92 28.67
CA ALA A 461 -2.27 36.95 27.64
C ALA A 461 -2.77 36.33 26.35
N PHE A 462 -2.11 35.25 25.91
CA PHE A 462 -2.52 34.54 24.69
C PHE A 462 -3.93 33.94 24.82
N LYS A 463 -4.24 33.26 25.92
CA LYS A 463 -5.59 32.68 26.13
C LYS A 463 -6.68 33.75 26.16
N ASP A 464 -6.42 34.89 26.80
CA ASP A 464 -7.39 35.99 26.88
C ASP A 464 -7.54 36.71 25.52
N ALA A 465 -6.44 36.87 24.78
CA ALA A 465 -6.48 37.42 23.41
C ALA A 465 -7.26 36.53 22.47
N MET A 466 -7.02 35.20 22.51
CA MET A 466 -7.75 34.22 21.71
C MET A 466 -9.27 34.32 21.88
N ARG A 467 -9.74 34.42 23.14
CA ARG A 467 -11.18 34.56 23.44
C ARG A 467 -11.81 35.81 22.82
N LYS A 468 -11.03 36.86 22.61
CA LYS A 468 -11.46 38.12 21.98
C LYS A 468 -11.37 38.08 20.43
N ALA A 469 -10.53 37.20 19.90
CA ALA A 469 -10.18 37.13 18.48
C ALA A 469 -11.13 36.29 17.63
N ASP A 470 -12.32 35.94 18.12
CA ASP A 470 -13.30 35.10 17.44
C ASP A 470 -12.70 33.72 17.08
N PRO A 471 -12.38 32.89 18.08
CA PRO A 471 -11.76 31.60 17.86
C PRO A 471 -12.72 30.60 17.22
N ILE A 472 -12.20 29.78 16.33
CA ILE A 472 -12.95 28.75 15.61
C ILE A 472 -12.22 27.41 15.63
N ILE A 473 -12.99 26.34 15.45
CA ILE A 473 -12.46 24.99 15.18
C ILE A 473 -12.34 24.79 13.68
N THR A 474 -11.24 24.21 13.25
CA THR A 474 -11.01 23.76 11.87
C THR A 474 -10.87 22.26 11.83
N GLU A 475 -11.26 21.67 10.70
CA GLU A 475 -11.20 20.24 10.41
C GLU A 475 -10.31 19.94 9.19
N PRO A 476 -9.64 18.77 9.17
CA PRO A 476 -8.83 18.39 8.02
C PRO A 476 -9.72 18.04 6.82
N ILE A 477 -9.39 18.62 5.68
CA ILE A 477 -10.03 18.37 4.39
C ILE A 477 -9.14 17.47 3.55
N MET A 478 -9.74 16.42 3.01
CA MET A 478 -9.06 15.46 2.15
C MET A 478 -9.33 15.80 0.68
N LYS A 479 -8.29 15.75 -0.13
CA LYS A 479 -8.43 15.73 -1.59
C LYS A 479 -8.72 14.30 -2.00
N VAL A 480 -9.90 14.08 -2.56
CA VAL A 480 -10.44 12.77 -2.92
C VAL A 480 -10.57 12.69 -4.43
N ALA A 481 -10.06 11.61 -5.03
CA ALA A 481 -10.27 11.28 -6.43
C ALA A 481 -10.97 9.92 -6.51
N VAL A 482 -12.16 9.87 -7.12
CA VAL A 482 -12.97 8.66 -7.27
C VAL A 482 -13.04 8.29 -8.74
N ILE A 483 -12.72 7.05 -9.09
CA ILE A 483 -12.82 6.51 -10.45
C ILE A 483 -13.93 5.47 -10.47
N VAL A 484 -14.92 5.69 -11.31
CA VAL A 484 -16.10 4.82 -11.44
C VAL A 484 -16.53 4.67 -12.89
N PRO A 485 -17.18 3.56 -13.27
CA PRO A 485 -17.88 3.45 -14.54
C PRO A 485 -18.98 4.52 -14.68
N ASP A 486 -19.23 4.98 -15.92
CA ASP A 486 -20.19 6.05 -16.23
C ASP A 486 -21.58 5.85 -15.58
N GLU A 487 -22.04 4.60 -15.50
CA GLU A 487 -23.34 4.22 -14.94
C GLU A 487 -23.50 4.54 -13.43
N TYR A 488 -22.40 4.65 -12.67
CA TYR A 488 -22.43 4.97 -11.22
C TYR A 488 -22.06 6.42 -10.90
N LEU A 489 -21.80 7.25 -11.90
CA LEU A 489 -21.34 8.62 -11.71
C LEU A 489 -22.34 9.43 -10.85
N GLY A 490 -23.62 9.31 -11.12
CA GLY A 490 -24.66 10.04 -10.38
C GLY A 490 -24.71 9.67 -8.89
N ASP A 491 -24.62 8.38 -8.58
CA ASP A 491 -24.64 7.88 -7.21
C ASP A 491 -23.41 8.33 -6.42
N VAL A 492 -22.24 8.35 -7.07
CA VAL A 492 -20.99 8.82 -6.44
C VAL A 492 -21.02 10.32 -6.17
N ILE A 493 -21.47 11.14 -7.12
CA ILE A 493 -21.62 12.60 -6.93
C ILE A 493 -22.61 12.88 -5.80
N GLY A 494 -23.75 12.18 -5.79
CA GLY A 494 -24.75 12.30 -4.73
C GLY A 494 -24.18 11.95 -3.35
N ASP A 495 -23.41 10.88 -3.25
CA ASP A 495 -22.77 10.45 -2.00
C ASP A 495 -21.70 11.44 -1.52
N LEU A 496 -20.83 11.92 -2.41
CA LEU A 496 -19.81 12.91 -2.05
C LEU A 496 -20.45 14.22 -1.56
N ASN A 497 -21.53 14.68 -2.20
CA ASN A 497 -22.27 15.86 -1.75
C ASN A 497 -22.92 15.63 -0.38
N ALA A 498 -23.52 14.46 -0.13
CA ALA A 498 -24.08 14.10 1.18
C ALA A 498 -23.02 14.10 2.28
N ARG A 499 -21.75 13.82 1.94
CA ARG A 499 -20.57 13.87 2.82
C ARG A 499 -19.95 15.26 2.93
N ARG A 500 -20.66 16.31 2.60
CA ARG A 500 -20.17 17.69 2.59
C ARG A 500 -19.00 17.89 1.62
N GLY A 501 -18.90 17.04 0.60
CA GLY A 501 -17.86 17.12 -0.42
C GLY A 501 -18.11 18.30 -1.37
N GLN A 502 -17.04 18.96 -1.77
CA GLN A 502 -17.01 20.03 -2.77
C GLN A 502 -16.40 19.46 -4.05
N ILE A 503 -17.21 19.20 -5.07
CA ILE A 503 -16.73 18.67 -6.35
C ILE A 503 -15.87 19.76 -7.03
N GLN A 504 -14.64 19.41 -7.37
CA GLN A 504 -13.67 20.30 -7.99
C GLN A 504 -13.60 20.13 -9.51
N GLY A 505 -13.95 18.96 -10.02
CA GLY A 505 -13.92 18.66 -11.43
C GLY A 505 -14.20 17.20 -11.73
N MET A 506 -14.46 16.94 -13.01
CA MET A 506 -14.66 15.59 -13.54
C MET A 506 -13.85 15.42 -14.81
N GLU A 507 -13.24 14.27 -14.98
CA GLU A 507 -12.41 13.92 -16.13
C GLU A 507 -12.97 12.62 -16.73
N ALA A 508 -13.38 12.69 -17.99
CA ALA A 508 -13.82 11.51 -18.73
C ALA A 508 -12.60 10.66 -19.14
N MET A 509 -12.67 9.37 -18.86
CA MET A 509 -11.72 8.35 -19.27
C MET A 509 -12.48 7.28 -20.07
N ALA A 510 -11.79 6.45 -20.82
CA ALA A 510 -12.44 5.41 -21.64
C ALA A 510 -13.36 4.50 -20.79
N GLY A 511 -14.70 4.73 -20.85
CA GLY A 511 -15.72 3.98 -20.12
C GLY A 511 -15.78 4.20 -18.60
N THR A 512 -15.07 5.20 -18.09
CA THR A 512 -15.03 5.56 -16.67
C THR A 512 -14.95 7.07 -16.49
N GLN A 513 -15.33 7.55 -15.30
CA GLN A 513 -15.20 8.96 -14.91
C GLN A 513 -14.31 9.06 -13.67
N ARG A 514 -13.45 10.08 -13.66
CA ARG A 514 -12.72 10.49 -12.47
C ARG A 514 -13.38 11.73 -11.89
N VAL A 515 -13.84 11.63 -10.65
CA VAL A 515 -14.44 12.73 -9.89
C VAL A 515 -13.43 13.20 -8.84
N ASN A 516 -13.03 14.46 -8.90
CA ASN A 516 -12.15 15.09 -7.92
C ASN A 516 -12.99 15.95 -6.97
N ALA A 517 -12.79 15.79 -5.65
CA ALA A 517 -13.53 16.53 -4.63
C ALA A 517 -12.67 16.83 -3.40
N PHE A 518 -13.03 17.88 -2.66
CA PHE A 518 -12.58 18.12 -1.31
C PHE A 518 -13.63 17.65 -0.31
N VAL A 519 -13.28 16.76 0.62
CA VAL A 519 -14.23 16.18 1.57
C VAL A 519 -13.61 16.18 2.97
N PRO A 520 -14.37 16.58 4.02
CA PRO A 520 -13.89 16.50 5.40
C PRO A 520 -13.53 15.07 5.80
N LEU A 521 -12.38 14.86 6.46
CA LEU A 521 -11.92 13.54 6.89
C LEU A 521 -12.97 12.81 7.73
N ALA A 522 -13.68 13.52 8.61
CA ALA A 522 -14.74 12.95 9.44
C ALA A 522 -15.87 12.28 8.63
N GLN A 523 -16.08 12.69 7.39
CA GLN A 523 -17.12 12.16 6.49
C GLN A 523 -16.60 11.01 5.61
N MET A 524 -15.29 10.74 5.64
CA MET A 524 -14.66 9.70 4.81
C MET A 524 -14.57 8.34 5.52
N PHE A 525 -14.85 8.27 6.81
CA PHE A 525 -14.89 6.99 7.53
C PHE A 525 -15.98 6.08 6.95
N GLY A 526 -15.62 4.83 6.63
CA GLY A 526 -16.51 3.86 5.99
C GLY A 526 -16.76 4.08 4.49
N TYR A 527 -16.19 5.13 3.87
CA TYR A 527 -16.44 5.44 2.46
C TYR A 527 -16.05 4.31 1.49
N ALA A 528 -14.98 3.56 1.78
CA ALA A 528 -14.57 2.43 0.94
C ALA A 528 -15.67 1.38 0.79
N THR A 529 -16.37 1.05 1.88
CA THR A 529 -17.48 0.10 1.91
C THR A 529 -18.69 0.63 1.17
N ASP A 530 -19.05 1.90 1.42
CA ASP A 530 -20.18 2.54 0.75
C ASP A 530 -19.95 2.64 -0.76
N LEU A 531 -18.74 3.03 -1.19
CA LEU A 531 -18.38 3.09 -2.60
C LEU A 531 -18.47 1.70 -3.27
N ARG A 532 -17.94 0.65 -2.63
CA ARG A 532 -18.02 -0.72 -3.13
C ARG A 532 -19.46 -1.19 -3.26
N SER A 533 -20.28 -0.94 -2.25
CA SER A 533 -21.70 -1.31 -2.26
C SER A 533 -22.44 -0.62 -3.41
N LYS A 534 -22.25 0.68 -3.60
CA LYS A 534 -22.92 1.47 -4.64
C LYS A 534 -22.44 1.17 -6.06
N THR A 535 -21.19 0.73 -6.22
CA THR A 535 -20.57 0.49 -7.53
C THR A 535 -20.36 -1.00 -7.85
N GLN A 536 -20.94 -1.90 -7.06
CA GLN A 536 -20.75 -3.34 -7.19
C GLN A 536 -19.25 -3.74 -7.23
N GLY A 537 -18.44 -3.07 -6.41
CA GLY A 537 -16.99 -3.31 -6.31
C GLY A 537 -16.14 -2.70 -7.44
N ARG A 538 -16.74 -1.98 -8.39
CA ARG A 538 -16.03 -1.41 -9.56
C ARG A 538 -15.50 0.01 -9.33
N GLY A 539 -15.89 0.67 -8.24
CA GLY A 539 -15.39 1.99 -7.86
C GLY A 539 -14.06 1.89 -7.13
N GLN A 540 -13.16 2.83 -7.40
CA GLN A 540 -11.89 3.02 -6.71
C GLN A 540 -11.78 4.45 -6.25
N TYR A 541 -11.11 4.70 -5.12
CA TYR A 541 -10.79 6.05 -4.69
C TYR A 541 -9.40 6.14 -4.09
N VAL A 542 -8.87 7.35 -4.12
CA VAL A 542 -7.64 7.74 -3.43
C VAL A 542 -7.95 9.00 -2.65
N MET A 543 -7.41 9.14 -1.45
CA MET A 543 -7.49 10.38 -0.68
C MET A 543 -6.14 10.75 -0.08
N GLU A 544 -5.85 12.05 -0.07
CA GLU A 544 -4.65 12.63 0.52
C GLU A 544 -5.03 13.87 1.35
N PRO A 545 -4.30 14.18 2.44
CA PRO A 545 -4.50 15.42 3.17
C PRO A 545 -4.29 16.63 2.27
N SER A 546 -5.16 17.62 2.39
CA SER A 546 -5.05 18.85 1.60
C SER A 546 -4.82 20.08 2.47
N HIS A 547 -5.84 20.50 3.22
CA HIS A 547 -5.80 21.72 4.04
C HIS A 547 -6.81 21.61 5.18
N TYR A 548 -6.92 22.65 5.99
CA TYR A 548 -7.90 22.77 7.05
C TYR A 548 -8.95 23.82 6.69
N GLU A 549 -10.23 23.53 6.96
CA GLU A 549 -11.34 24.48 6.79
C GLU A 549 -12.13 24.64 8.09
N PRO A 550 -12.80 25.81 8.28
CA PRO A 550 -13.68 26.04 9.42
C PRO A 550 -14.81 25.00 9.48
N VAL A 551 -15.01 24.41 10.65
CA VAL A 551 -16.14 23.51 10.92
C VAL A 551 -17.45 24.32 10.94
N PRO A 552 -18.55 23.83 10.33
CA PRO A 552 -19.86 24.46 10.46
C PRO A 552 -20.28 24.65 11.92
N LYS A 553 -20.90 25.77 12.24
CA LYS A 553 -21.20 26.17 13.62
C LYS A 553 -21.93 25.09 14.44
N ASN A 554 -22.93 24.44 13.85
CA ASN A 554 -23.69 23.37 14.51
C ASN A 554 -22.81 22.16 14.90
N ILE A 555 -21.82 21.83 14.07
CA ILE A 555 -20.87 20.74 14.32
C ILE A 555 -19.82 21.20 15.34
N ALA A 556 -19.32 22.43 15.21
CA ALA A 556 -18.36 22.99 16.17
C ALA A 556 -18.95 23.02 17.59
N ASP A 557 -20.21 23.43 17.75
CA ASP A 557 -20.92 23.45 19.03
C ASP A 557 -21.01 22.04 19.66
N GLN A 558 -21.23 21.00 18.85
CA GLN A 558 -21.23 19.61 19.30
C GLN A 558 -19.85 19.12 19.76
N ILE A 559 -18.80 19.48 19.01
CA ILE A 559 -17.41 19.13 19.33
C ILE A 559 -17.01 19.78 20.65
N ILE A 560 -17.31 21.07 20.84
CA ILE A 560 -17.03 21.79 22.08
C ILE A 560 -17.79 21.16 23.26
N ALA A 561 -19.08 20.89 23.10
CA ALA A 561 -19.91 20.28 24.14
C ALA A 561 -19.48 18.85 24.50
N GLY A 562 -18.96 18.09 23.55
CA GLY A 562 -18.44 16.73 23.78
C GLY A 562 -17.17 16.73 24.64
N ARG A 563 -16.29 17.71 24.49
CA ARG A 563 -15.02 17.82 25.25
C ARG A 563 -15.18 18.46 26.63
N THR A 564 -16.19 19.30 26.84
CA THR A 564 -16.43 19.93 28.15
C THR A 564 -17.09 18.99 29.18
N LYS A 565 -17.49 17.78 28.75
CA LYS A 565 -18.12 16.75 29.63
C LYS A 565 -17.17 15.60 30.00
N GLY A 566 -15.95 15.58 29.51
CA GLY A 566 -14.87 14.65 29.89
C GLY A 566 -13.79 15.40 30.63
#